data_ba292f4264eca6e9a81c0c490ec20b19
#
_entry.id   ba292f4264eca6e9a81c0c490ec20b19
#
_cell.length_a   1.000
_cell.length_b   1.000
_cell.length_c   1.000
_cell.angle_alpha   90.00
_cell.angle_beta   90.00
_cell.angle_gamma   90.00
#
_symmetry.space_group_name_H-M   'P 1'
#
loop_
_entity.id
_entity.type
_entity.pdbx_description
1 polymer ?
#
loop_
_entity_poly.entity_id
_entity_poly.type
_entity_poly.pdbx_seq_one_letter_code
_entity_poly.pdbx_strand_id
1 'polypeptide(L)'
;SVVVVGFNYSFGKDGAGTPAILRALGNALHFETIVIPAIMMGDRPVSATEIRSLLANGCVRQARRLLGRPYMRVTEVMERGQDQCVLRLIANGKQDLPAGGYRCVLNDGKSQYPTLTSVHESGQITCTLPAGTALSSPTALQFISEISRCLPNR
;
A
#
# COMPACT_ATOMS: atom_id res chain seq x y z
N SER A 1 -0.28 -24.40 -21.37
CA SER A 1 0.21 -23.47 -20.32
C SER A 1 -0.34 -22.07 -20.61
N VAL A 2 -0.51 -21.25 -19.55
CA VAL A 2 -0.98 -19.87 -19.66
C VAL A 2 0.01 -18.94 -18.99
N VAL A 3 0.36 -17.82 -19.63
CA VAL A 3 1.19 -16.76 -19.09
C VAL A 3 0.36 -15.48 -18.98
N VAL A 4 0.28 -14.90 -17.78
CA VAL A 4 -0.47 -13.67 -17.51
C VAL A 4 0.51 -12.54 -17.22
N VAL A 5 0.40 -11.42 -17.95
CA VAL A 5 1.30 -10.27 -17.82
C VAL A 5 0.52 -8.95 -17.80
N GLY A 6 1.09 -7.91 -17.22
CA GLY A 6 0.53 -6.56 -17.31
C GLY A 6 0.79 -5.92 -18.68
N PHE A 7 0.04 -4.87 -18.99
CA PHE A 7 0.16 -4.13 -20.26
C PHE A 7 1.57 -3.54 -20.50
N ASN A 8 2.30 -3.23 -19.44
CA ASN A 8 3.65 -2.66 -19.45
C ASN A 8 4.76 -3.68 -19.12
N TYR A 9 4.45 -4.96 -19.22
CA TYR A 9 5.45 -6.00 -18.97
C TYR A 9 6.58 -5.93 -19.99
N SER A 10 7.81 -6.07 -19.53
CA SER A 10 8.98 -6.16 -20.38
C SER A 10 9.89 -7.31 -19.94
N PHE A 11 10.60 -7.91 -20.88
CA PHE A 11 11.51 -9.03 -20.62
C PHE A 11 12.69 -9.04 -21.59
N GLY A 12 13.65 -9.91 -21.32
CA GLY A 12 14.85 -10.05 -22.15
C GLY A 12 15.87 -8.94 -21.93
N LYS A 13 16.91 -8.95 -22.75
CA LYS A 13 18.00 -7.99 -22.68
C LYS A 13 17.45 -6.58 -22.92
N ASP A 14 17.77 -5.64 -22.03
CA ASP A 14 17.38 -4.23 -22.07
C ASP A 14 15.86 -3.99 -22.16
N GLY A 15 15.04 -5.00 -21.74
CA GLY A 15 13.58 -4.91 -21.79
C GLY A 15 12.99 -4.89 -23.20
N ALA A 16 13.69 -5.38 -24.19
CA ALA A 16 13.26 -5.41 -25.59
C ALA A 16 12.02 -6.25 -25.85
N GLY A 17 11.75 -7.25 -24.99
CA GLY A 17 10.55 -8.08 -25.04
C GLY A 17 9.33 -7.31 -24.56
N THR A 18 8.24 -7.38 -25.31
CA THR A 18 6.96 -6.73 -25.02
C THR A 18 5.83 -7.76 -24.92
N PRO A 19 4.64 -7.39 -24.40
CA PRO A 19 3.48 -8.30 -24.41
C PRO A 19 3.10 -8.78 -25.81
N ALA A 20 3.31 -7.96 -26.84
CA ALA A 20 3.06 -8.35 -28.23
C ALA A 20 4.04 -9.45 -28.69
N ILE A 21 5.33 -9.29 -28.40
CA ILE A 21 6.34 -10.32 -28.69
C ILE A 21 6.04 -11.60 -27.90
N LEU A 22 5.62 -11.49 -26.63
CA LEU A 22 5.26 -12.64 -25.82
C LEU A 22 4.08 -13.43 -26.40
N ARG A 23 3.07 -12.73 -26.97
CA ARG A 23 1.96 -13.37 -27.68
C ARG A 23 2.44 -14.11 -28.93
N ALA A 24 3.33 -13.50 -29.72
CA ALA A 24 3.89 -14.14 -30.90
C ALA A 24 4.67 -15.42 -30.53
N LEU A 25 5.48 -15.35 -29.46
CA LEU A 25 6.17 -16.51 -28.90
C LEU A 25 5.20 -17.58 -28.38
N GLY A 26 4.10 -17.17 -27.72
CA GLY A 26 3.05 -18.06 -27.24
C GLY A 26 2.43 -18.89 -28.36
N ASN A 27 2.13 -18.24 -29.49
CA ASN A 27 1.61 -18.93 -30.69
C ASN A 27 2.63 -19.97 -31.24
N ALA A 28 3.91 -19.62 -31.25
CA ALA A 28 4.97 -20.51 -31.77
C ALA A 28 5.30 -21.66 -30.80
N LEU A 29 5.21 -21.43 -29.49
CA LEU A 29 5.60 -22.37 -28.42
C LEU A 29 4.39 -23.02 -27.72
N HIS A 30 3.19 -22.84 -28.25
CA HIS A 30 1.94 -23.43 -27.76
C HIS A 30 1.60 -23.10 -26.31
N PHE A 31 1.73 -21.81 -25.92
CA PHE A 31 1.18 -21.28 -24.67
C PHE A 31 0.30 -20.06 -24.92
N GLU A 32 -0.72 -19.86 -24.10
CA GLU A 32 -1.61 -18.71 -24.14
C GLU A 32 -0.98 -17.51 -23.41
N THR A 33 -1.12 -16.30 -23.97
CA THR A 33 -0.70 -15.06 -23.32
C THR A 33 -1.90 -14.17 -23.03
N ILE A 34 -2.20 -13.95 -21.75
CA ILE A 34 -3.23 -13.03 -21.28
C ILE A 34 -2.55 -11.73 -20.85
N VAL A 35 -2.91 -10.62 -21.49
CA VAL A 35 -2.39 -9.29 -21.14
C VAL A 35 -3.46 -8.54 -20.35
N ILE A 36 -3.15 -8.24 -19.08
CA ILE A 36 -4.04 -7.44 -18.22
C ILE A 36 -3.91 -5.97 -18.65
N PRO A 37 -5.03 -5.31 -19.02
CA PRO A 37 -5.00 -3.91 -19.44
C PRO A 37 -4.65 -2.98 -18.27
N ALA A 38 -4.23 -1.74 -18.60
CA ALA A 38 -4.05 -0.71 -17.59
C ALA A 38 -5.38 -0.36 -16.91
N ILE A 39 -5.35 -0.21 -15.58
CA ILE A 39 -6.43 0.46 -14.88
C ILE A 39 -6.24 1.96 -15.10
N MET A 40 -7.25 2.61 -15.66
CA MET A 40 -7.20 4.05 -15.96
C MET A 40 -7.86 4.86 -14.84
N MET A 41 -7.30 6.01 -14.53
CA MET A 41 -7.94 7.04 -13.72
C MET A 41 -7.93 8.36 -14.51
N GLY A 42 -9.08 8.70 -15.09
CA GLY A 42 -9.14 9.70 -16.16
C GLY A 42 -8.32 9.21 -17.36
N ASP A 43 -7.45 10.08 -17.88
CA ASP A 43 -6.64 9.80 -19.08
C ASP A 43 -5.28 9.17 -18.77
N ARG A 44 -5.01 8.81 -17.49
CA ARG A 44 -3.71 8.26 -17.08
C ARG A 44 -3.83 6.84 -16.53
N PRO A 45 -2.89 5.95 -16.87
CA PRO A 45 -2.82 4.64 -16.25
C PRO A 45 -2.37 4.76 -14.80
N VAL A 46 -3.00 3.99 -13.91
CA VAL A 46 -2.55 3.85 -12.53
C VAL A 46 -1.16 3.22 -12.50
N SER A 47 -0.20 3.91 -11.88
CA SER A 47 1.20 3.52 -11.83
C SER A 47 1.63 3.17 -10.40
N ALA A 48 2.32 2.04 -10.24
CA ALA A 48 2.92 1.67 -8.95
C ALA A 48 3.99 2.69 -8.49
N THR A 49 4.69 3.32 -9.42
CA THR A 49 5.68 4.38 -9.14
C THR A 49 4.98 5.62 -8.57
N GLU A 50 3.87 6.03 -9.17
CA GLU A 50 3.06 7.16 -8.66
C GLU A 50 2.50 6.88 -7.27
N ILE A 51 1.95 5.67 -7.05
CA ILE A 51 1.46 5.26 -5.72
C ILE A 51 2.58 5.31 -4.69
N ARG A 52 3.77 4.80 -4.99
CA ARG A 52 4.92 4.85 -4.05
C ARG A 52 5.35 6.29 -3.76
N SER A 53 5.39 7.16 -4.77
CA SER A 53 5.69 8.58 -4.61
C SER A 53 4.69 9.27 -3.70
N LEU A 54 3.38 9.04 -3.89
CA LEU A 54 2.34 9.57 -3.03
C LEU A 54 2.49 9.10 -1.58
N LEU A 55 2.79 7.82 -1.36
CA LEU A 55 3.01 7.27 -0.02
C LEU A 55 4.27 7.84 0.62
N ALA A 56 5.37 7.98 -0.13
CA ALA A 56 6.61 8.59 0.35
C ALA A 56 6.43 10.06 0.78
N ASN A 57 5.46 10.76 0.19
CA ASN A 57 5.08 12.14 0.54
C ASN A 57 3.93 12.21 1.57
N GLY A 58 3.49 11.08 2.13
CA GLY A 58 2.40 11.03 3.11
C GLY A 58 1.01 11.28 2.54
N CYS A 59 0.84 11.34 1.21
CA CYS A 59 -0.42 11.62 0.52
C CYS A 59 -1.31 10.36 0.45
N VAL A 60 -1.66 9.81 1.60
CA VAL A 60 -2.33 8.50 1.70
C VAL A 60 -3.76 8.53 1.13
N ARG A 61 -4.45 9.67 1.17
CA ARG A 61 -5.78 9.83 0.58
C ARG A 61 -5.74 9.69 -0.94
N GLN A 62 -4.74 10.29 -1.58
CA GLN A 62 -4.55 10.19 -3.03
C GLN A 62 -4.09 8.77 -3.41
N ALA A 63 -3.12 8.22 -2.68
CA ALA A 63 -2.68 6.84 -2.88
C ALA A 63 -3.84 5.84 -2.74
N ARG A 64 -4.75 6.02 -1.77
CA ARG A 64 -5.95 5.20 -1.59
C ARG A 64 -6.87 5.22 -2.80
N ARG A 65 -7.05 6.39 -3.44
CA ARG A 65 -7.85 6.51 -4.67
C ARG A 65 -7.26 5.67 -5.80
N LEU A 66 -5.95 5.73 -6.01
CA LEU A 66 -5.25 4.94 -7.03
C LEU A 66 -5.23 3.44 -6.69
N LEU A 67 -5.09 3.09 -5.41
CA LEU A 67 -5.09 1.70 -4.94
C LEU A 67 -6.49 1.06 -4.95
N GLY A 68 -7.56 1.85 -4.96
CA GLY A 68 -8.93 1.36 -4.75
C GLY A 68 -9.23 0.86 -3.33
N ARG A 69 -8.26 0.94 -2.42
CA ARG A 69 -8.35 0.48 -1.02
C ARG A 69 -7.40 1.26 -0.12
N PRO A 70 -7.60 1.28 1.21
CA PRO A 70 -6.64 1.88 2.13
C PRO A 70 -5.24 1.24 2.02
N TYR A 71 -4.20 2.06 2.15
CA TYR A 71 -2.85 1.54 2.31
C TYR A 71 -2.74 0.84 3.66
N MET A 72 -2.20 -0.36 3.69
CA MET A 72 -2.19 -1.21 4.87
C MET A 72 -0.77 -1.68 5.21
N ARG A 73 -0.42 -1.61 6.48
CA ARG A 73 0.80 -2.18 7.06
C ARG A 73 0.44 -3.18 8.16
N VAL A 74 1.21 -4.22 8.26
CA VAL A 74 1.13 -5.16 9.39
C VAL A 74 2.00 -4.62 10.52
N THR A 75 1.47 -4.66 11.74
CA THR A 75 2.11 -4.12 12.93
C THR A 75 2.07 -5.12 14.08
N GLU A 76 3.03 -4.99 14.97
CA GLU A 76 3.05 -5.62 16.29
C GLU A 76 2.74 -4.60 17.37
N VAL A 77 2.00 -5.00 18.38
CA VAL A 77 1.77 -4.20 19.59
C VAL A 77 2.99 -4.37 20.49
N MET A 78 3.71 -3.27 20.75
CA MET A 78 4.91 -3.24 21.59
C MET A 78 4.57 -2.90 23.03
N GLU A 79 3.77 -1.86 23.20
CA GLU A 79 3.36 -1.35 24.49
C GLU A 79 1.90 -0.94 24.45
N ARG A 80 1.25 -1.05 25.59
CA ARG A 80 -0.13 -0.67 25.76
C ARG A 80 -0.32 0.13 27.02
N GLY A 81 -0.78 1.38 26.84
CA GLY A 81 -1.28 2.25 27.89
C GLY A 81 -2.80 2.11 28.07
N GLN A 82 -3.38 3.03 28.80
CA GLN A 82 -4.82 3.05 29.12
C GLN A 82 -5.66 3.37 27.86
N ASP A 83 -5.24 4.34 27.08
CA ASP A 83 -5.91 4.89 25.89
C ASP A 83 -4.99 5.04 24.67
N GLN A 84 -3.76 4.54 24.78
CA GLN A 84 -2.75 4.58 23.73
C GLN A 84 -2.07 3.23 23.57
N CYS A 85 -1.60 2.95 22.37
CA CYS A 85 -0.70 1.83 22.13
C CYS A 85 0.47 2.25 21.25
N VAL A 86 1.59 1.60 21.46
CA VAL A 86 2.80 1.71 20.64
C VAL A 86 2.88 0.51 19.72
N LEU A 87 2.99 0.78 18.44
CA LEU A 87 3.08 -0.23 17.40
C LEU A 87 4.45 -0.16 16.72
N ARG A 88 4.92 -1.33 16.29
CA ARG A 88 6.08 -1.47 15.40
C ARG A 88 5.64 -2.05 14.06
N LEU A 89 6.15 -1.50 12.97
CA LEU A 89 5.93 -2.05 11.63
C LEU A 89 6.67 -3.39 11.50
N ILE A 90 5.96 -4.40 11.01
CA ILE A 90 6.61 -5.60 10.53
C ILE A 90 7.13 -5.31 9.13
N ALA A 91 8.44 -5.44 8.92
CA ALA A 91 9.09 -5.22 7.64
C ALA A 91 8.56 -6.22 6.61
N ASN A 92 8.03 -5.71 5.49
CA ASN A 92 7.45 -6.53 4.42
C ASN A 92 7.72 -5.97 3.01
N GLY A 93 8.76 -5.15 2.85
CA GLY A 93 9.15 -4.54 1.57
C GLY A 93 8.17 -3.49 1.04
N LYS A 94 7.19 -3.05 1.83
CA LYS A 94 6.26 -1.99 1.45
C LYS A 94 6.86 -0.60 1.76
N GLN A 95 6.38 0.41 1.03
CA GLN A 95 6.78 1.80 1.22
C GLN A 95 6.44 2.28 2.63
N ASP A 96 7.41 2.88 3.32
CA ASP A 96 7.18 3.56 4.58
C ASP A 96 6.55 4.93 4.36
N LEU A 97 5.77 5.36 5.33
CA LEU A 97 5.17 6.69 5.35
C LEU A 97 6.07 7.64 6.15
N PRO A 98 6.14 8.93 5.78
CA PRO A 98 6.87 9.92 6.54
C PRO A 98 6.25 10.14 7.92
N ALA A 99 7.04 10.71 8.83
CA ALA A 99 6.56 11.16 10.12
C ALA A 99 5.38 12.14 9.96
N GLY A 100 4.36 11.97 10.79
CA GLY A 100 3.14 12.78 10.70
C GLY A 100 1.93 12.12 11.33
N GLY A 101 0.82 12.84 11.30
CA GLY A 101 -0.46 12.39 11.83
C GLY A 101 -1.36 11.82 10.73
N TYR A 102 -1.98 10.69 11.04
CA TYR A 102 -2.86 9.97 10.11
C TYR A 102 -4.15 9.52 10.80
N ARG A 103 -5.26 9.55 10.06
CA ARG A 103 -6.47 8.83 10.45
C ARG A 103 -6.36 7.39 9.94
N CYS A 104 -6.49 6.44 10.84
CA CYS A 104 -6.31 5.04 10.53
C CYS A 104 -7.48 4.19 11.05
N VAL A 105 -7.50 2.95 10.61
CA VAL A 105 -8.29 1.87 11.21
C VAL A 105 -7.33 0.77 11.58
N LEU A 106 -7.30 0.41 12.84
CA LEU A 106 -6.56 -0.74 13.34
C LEU A 106 -7.50 -1.96 13.32
N ASN A 107 -7.04 -3.05 12.69
CA ASN A 107 -7.79 -4.29 12.55
C ASN A 107 -6.98 -5.43 13.16
N ASP A 108 -7.53 -6.11 14.15
CA ASP A 108 -6.91 -7.25 14.84
C ASP A 108 -7.41 -8.61 14.33
N GLY A 109 -8.16 -8.62 13.23
CA GLY A 109 -8.79 -9.82 12.66
C GLY A 109 -10.16 -10.14 13.24
N LYS A 110 -10.54 -9.53 14.36
CA LYS A 110 -11.87 -9.70 15.01
C LYS A 110 -12.69 -8.42 14.98
N SER A 111 -12.03 -7.30 15.19
CA SER A 111 -12.65 -5.99 15.32
C SER A 111 -11.84 -4.91 14.59
N GLN A 112 -12.50 -3.80 14.30
CA GLN A 112 -11.92 -2.63 13.67
C GLN A 112 -12.07 -1.42 14.58
N TYR A 113 -10.94 -0.74 14.81
CA TYR A 113 -10.88 0.41 15.71
C TYR A 113 -10.40 1.64 14.94
N PRO A 114 -11.29 2.63 14.68
CA PRO A 114 -10.86 3.92 14.18
C PRO A 114 -9.88 4.57 15.16
N THR A 115 -8.77 5.08 14.66
CA THR A 115 -7.70 5.62 15.51
C THR A 115 -7.05 6.84 14.87
N LEU A 116 -6.57 7.75 15.71
CA LEU A 116 -5.59 8.76 15.34
C LEU A 116 -4.20 8.17 15.59
N THR A 117 -3.37 8.27 14.58
CA THR A 117 -2.06 7.60 14.57
C THR A 117 -0.98 8.62 14.27
N SER A 118 0.10 8.60 15.05
CA SER A 118 1.32 9.36 14.78
C SER A 118 2.43 8.42 14.35
N VAL A 119 3.00 8.67 13.18
CA VAL A 119 4.22 8.02 12.71
C VAL A 119 5.39 8.92 13.12
N HIS A 120 6.36 8.38 13.83
CA HIS A 120 7.55 9.10 14.31
C HIS A 120 8.72 8.89 13.36
N GLU A 121 9.70 9.81 13.39
CA GLU A 121 10.93 9.69 12.57
C GLU A 121 11.73 8.42 12.89
N SER A 122 11.62 7.93 14.12
CA SER A 122 12.20 6.64 14.53
C SER A 122 11.57 5.41 13.89
N GLY A 123 10.47 5.58 13.13
CA GLY A 123 9.64 4.50 12.60
C GLY A 123 8.66 3.91 13.62
N GLN A 124 8.68 4.37 14.86
CA GLN A 124 7.69 4.01 15.88
C GLN A 124 6.32 4.61 15.51
N ILE A 125 5.27 3.91 15.84
CA ILE A 125 3.89 4.35 15.62
C ILE A 125 3.16 4.38 16.95
N THR A 126 2.53 5.51 17.24
CA THR A 126 1.61 5.61 18.39
C THR A 126 0.18 5.78 17.88
N CYS A 127 -0.77 5.12 18.49
CA CYS A 127 -2.19 5.28 18.16
C CYS A 127 -3.05 5.39 19.41
N THR A 128 -4.13 6.17 19.30
CA THR A 128 -5.13 6.37 20.35
C THR A 128 -6.23 5.33 20.19
N LEU A 129 -6.55 4.62 21.26
CA LEU A 129 -7.59 3.59 21.29
C LEU A 129 -8.52 3.82 22.49
N PRO A 130 -9.78 3.42 22.40
CA PRO A 130 -10.67 3.43 23.55
C PRO A 130 -10.10 2.62 24.72
N ALA A 131 -10.28 3.10 25.92
CA ALA A 131 -9.87 2.39 27.13
C ALA A 131 -10.47 0.97 27.15
N GLY A 132 -9.69 0.00 27.59
CA GLY A 132 -10.12 -1.39 27.65
C GLY A 132 -10.14 -2.16 26.33
N THR A 133 -9.75 -1.54 25.19
CA THR A 133 -9.66 -2.26 23.90
C THR A 133 -8.66 -3.41 24.00
N ALA A 134 -9.06 -4.65 23.83
CA ALA A 134 -8.13 -5.79 23.75
C ALA A 134 -7.71 -6.01 22.29
N LEU A 135 -6.42 -5.83 22.01
CA LEU A 135 -5.85 -6.08 20.69
C LEU A 135 -5.16 -7.43 20.63
N SER A 136 -5.42 -8.18 19.57
CA SER A 136 -4.63 -9.35 19.21
C SER A 136 -3.47 -8.92 18.29
N SER A 137 -2.29 -9.51 18.48
CA SER A 137 -1.14 -9.27 17.60
C SER A 137 -0.93 -10.49 16.69
N PRO A 138 -0.55 -10.33 15.41
CA PRO A 138 -0.31 -9.08 14.70
C PRO A 138 -1.60 -8.33 14.34
N THR A 139 -1.49 -7.02 14.13
CA THR A 139 -2.61 -6.17 13.71
C THR A 139 -2.35 -5.57 12.32
N ALA A 140 -3.42 -5.24 11.61
CA ALA A 140 -3.35 -4.53 10.34
C ALA A 140 -3.72 -3.07 10.55
N LEU A 141 -2.80 -2.15 10.29
CA LEU A 141 -3.04 -0.72 10.34
C LEU A 141 -3.36 -0.21 8.94
N GLN A 142 -4.58 0.27 8.75
CA GLN A 142 -5.09 0.81 7.49
C GLN A 142 -5.07 2.34 7.55
N PHE A 143 -4.31 2.97 6.66
CA PHE A 143 -4.20 4.42 6.55
C PHE A 143 -5.33 4.98 5.69
N ILE A 144 -6.17 5.81 6.25
CA ILE A 144 -7.38 6.35 5.60
C ILE A 144 -7.12 7.74 5.00
N SER A 145 -6.49 8.63 5.78
CA SER A 145 -6.10 9.98 5.34
C SER A 145 -5.01 10.54 6.23
N GLU A 146 -4.23 11.45 5.69
CA GLU A 146 -3.35 12.36 6.44
C GLU A 146 -4.20 13.39 7.23
N ILE A 147 -3.69 13.82 8.40
CA ILE A 147 -4.32 14.87 9.22
C ILE A 147 -3.89 16.24 8.73
N SER A 148 -2.62 16.40 8.35
CA SER A 148 -2.07 17.60 7.72
C SER A 148 -2.25 17.57 6.21
N ARG A 149 -2.34 18.74 5.55
CA ARG A 149 -2.43 18.79 4.08
C ARG A 149 -1.17 18.24 3.44
N CYS A 150 -1.35 17.24 2.61
CA CYS A 150 -0.33 16.84 1.64
C CYS A 150 -0.20 17.98 0.60
N LEU A 151 0.97 18.61 0.55
CA LEU A 151 1.27 19.56 -0.51
C LEU A 151 1.56 18.74 -1.78
N PRO A 152 0.82 18.94 -2.88
CA PRO A 152 1.18 18.30 -4.14
C PRO A 152 2.57 18.83 -4.55
N ASN A 153 3.48 17.93 -4.89
CA ASN A 153 4.73 18.32 -5.53
C ASN A 153 4.39 19.13 -6.79
N ARG A 154 4.93 20.36 -6.86
CA ARG A 154 4.90 21.20 -8.06
C ARG A 154 5.73 20.56 -9.18
#